data_09bf52e59ea572166e308879366bc6cd
#
_entry.id   09bf52e59ea572166e308879366bc6cd
#
_cell.length_a   1.000
_cell.length_b   1.000
_cell.length_c   1.000
_cell.angle_alpha   90.00
_cell.angle_beta   90.00
_cell.angle_gamma   90.00
#
_symmetry.space_group_name_H-M   'P 1'
#
loop_
_entity.id
_entity.type
_entity.pdbx_description
1 polymer ?
#
loop_
_entity_poly.entity_id
_entity_poly.type
_entity_poly.pdbx_seq_one_letter_code
_entity_poly.pdbx_strand_id
1 'polypeptide(L)'
;MQEKRILPPTYFMTSIIIIAIAHFVFPITKLMYFPWNLLGMPLLAIGGILNLLPDRDFKRFNTTVKPFEHSSKLITSGTFRLSRNPMYLGMSLFLFGESVLFGSLGPFIIPLVFVVLMHLIFIIPEEKMLLEKFGQEYMAYTNKIRRWV
;
A
#
# COMPACT_ATOMS: atom_id res chain seq x y z
N MET A 1 22.38 17.95 -2.79
CA MET A 1 21.41 17.57 -3.84
C MET A 1 20.42 16.58 -3.20
N GLN A 2 19.17 16.98 -3.00
CA GLN A 2 18.13 16.03 -2.62
C GLN A 2 17.85 15.16 -3.86
N GLU A 3 18.26 13.90 -3.81
CA GLU A 3 17.81 12.94 -4.81
C GLU A 3 16.29 12.97 -4.87
N LYS A 4 15.73 13.24 -6.05
CA LYS A 4 14.29 13.12 -6.31
C LYS A 4 13.91 11.63 -6.19
N ARG A 5 13.65 11.18 -4.97
CA ARG A 5 13.14 9.82 -4.76
C ARG A 5 11.75 9.71 -5.35
N ILE A 6 11.55 8.68 -6.15
CA ILE A 6 10.21 8.37 -6.71
C ILE A 6 9.30 8.03 -5.53
N LEU A 7 8.15 8.69 -5.46
CA LEU A 7 7.19 8.51 -4.37
C LEU A 7 6.31 7.27 -4.56
N PRO A 8 5.78 6.66 -3.49
CA PRO A 8 4.91 5.48 -3.55
C PRO A 8 3.73 5.60 -4.52
N PRO A 9 3.03 6.74 -4.64
CA PRO A 9 1.95 6.90 -5.61
C PRO A 9 2.39 6.70 -7.06
N THR A 10 3.63 7.04 -7.41
CA THR A 10 4.15 6.82 -8.77
C THR A 10 4.28 5.31 -9.06
N TYR A 11 4.84 4.53 -8.12
CA TYR A 11 4.90 3.07 -8.25
C TYR A 11 3.50 2.46 -8.37
N PHE A 12 2.56 2.95 -7.60
CA PHE A 12 1.17 2.50 -7.62
C PHE A 12 0.50 2.76 -8.97
N MET A 13 0.56 4.00 -9.49
CA MET A 13 0.00 4.35 -10.79
C MET A 13 0.65 3.57 -11.94
N THR A 14 1.97 3.40 -11.88
CA THR A 14 2.70 2.60 -12.87
C THR A 14 2.25 1.14 -12.82
N SER A 15 2.04 0.58 -11.62
CA SER A 15 1.58 -0.81 -11.45
C SER A 15 0.18 -1.03 -12.02
N ILE A 16 -0.76 -0.10 -11.84
CA ILE A 16 -2.10 -0.15 -12.46
C ILE A 16 -1.98 -0.28 -13.99
N ILE A 17 -1.15 0.56 -14.60
CA ILE A 17 -0.94 0.54 -16.06
C ILE A 17 -0.31 -0.78 -16.50
N ILE A 18 0.71 -1.25 -15.77
CA ILE A 18 1.41 -2.51 -16.10
C ILE A 18 0.46 -3.71 -15.97
N ILE A 19 -0.42 -3.76 -14.94
CA ILE A 19 -1.43 -4.81 -14.78
C ILE A 19 -2.34 -4.86 -16.00
N ALA A 20 -2.85 -3.72 -16.47
CA ALA A 20 -3.67 -3.65 -17.66
C ALA A 20 -2.90 -4.15 -18.91
N ILE A 21 -1.68 -3.67 -19.12
CA ILE A 21 -0.85 -4.11 -20.24
C ILE A 21 -0.57 -5.63 -20.15
N ALA A 22 -0.22 -6.14 -18.97
CA ALA A 22 0.07 -7.56 -18.77
C ALA A 22 -1.14 -8.45 -19.08
N HIS A 23 -2.36 -7.98 -18.77
CA HIS A 23 -3.58 -8.71 -19.13
C HIS A 23 -3.74 -8.88 -20.64
N PHE A 24 -3.46 -7.84 -21.44
CA PHE A 24 -3.64 -7.89 -22.90
C PHE A 24 -2.47 -8.54 -23.64
N VAL A 25 -1.24 -8.36 -23.13
CA VAL A 25 -0.02 -8.84 -23.79
C VAL A 25 0.41 -10.22 -23.31
N PHE A 26 0.29 -10.50 -22.02
CA PHE A 26 0.73 -11.73 -21.36
C PHE A 26 -0.33 -12.29 -20.41
N PRO A 27 -1.52 -12.70 -20.90
CA PRO A 27 -2.58 -13.24 -20.03
C PRO A 27 -2.16 -14.57 -19.38
N ILE A 28 -1.24 -15.33 -19.97
CA ILE A 28 -0.75 -16.68 -19.63
C ILE A 28 -1.90 -17.67 -19.63
N THR A 29 -2.76 -17.63 -18.63
CA THR A 29 -3.99 -18.43 -18.53
C THR A 29 -5.07 -17.65 -17.79
N LYS A 30 -6.31 -17.93 -18.09
CA LYS A 30 -7.44 -17.32 -17.42
C LYS A 30 -7.79 -18.14 -16.18
N LEU A 31 -7.67 -17.51 -15.00
CA LEU A 31 -7.94 -18.12 -13.70
C LEU A 31 -9.37 -17.92 -13.25
N MET A 32 -9.94 -16.74 -13.54
CA MET A 32 -11.27 -16.35 -13.11
C MET A 32 -12.12 -15.87 -14.27
N TYR A 33 -13.36 -16.38 -14.32
CA TYR A 33 -14.36 -16.03 -15.31
C TYR A 33 -15.50 -15.27 -14.64
N PHE A 34 -16.30 -14.59 -15.45
CA PHE A 34 -17.55 -13.99 -14.99
C PHE A 34 -18.47 -15.09 -14.40
N PRO A 35 -19.15 -14.87 -13.25
CA PRO A 35 -19.14 -13.65 -12.45
C PRO A 35 -18.07 -13.57 -11.35
N TRP A 36 -17.21 -14.59 -11.18
CA TRP A 36 -16.27 -14.71 -10.07
C TRP A 36 -15.18 -13.62 -10.06
N ASN A 37 -14.81 -13.12 -11.23
CA ASN A 37 -13.86 -12.01 -11.33
C ASN A 37 -14.39 -10.71 -10.70
N LEU A 38 -15.72 -10.56 -10.53
CA LEU A 38 -16.32 -9.41 -9.84
C LEU A 38 -15.93 -9.33 -8.35
N LEU A 39 -15.39 -10.42 -7.76
CA LEU A 39 -14.78 -10.39 -6.43
C LEU A 39 -13.60 -9.42 -6.32
N GLY A 40 -13.04 -8.97 -7.43
CA GLY A 40 -12.07 -7.88 -7.45
C GLY A 40 -12.65 -6.52 -7.06
N MET A 41 -13.95 -6.28 -7.28
CA MET A 41 -14.57 -4.98 -6.96
C MET A 41 -14.55 -4.63 -5.46
N PRO A 42 -14.93 -5.52 -4.54
CA PRO A 42 -14.77 -5.26 -3.12
C PRO A 42 -13.33 -4.96 -2.71
N LEU A 43 -12.34 -5.67 -3.28
CA LEU A 43 -10.93 -5.43 -3.00
C LEU A 43 -10.48 -4.05 -3.49
N LEU A 44 -10.92 -3.63 -4.68
CA LEU A 44 -10.69 -2.28 -5.19
C LEU A 44 -11.29 -1.22 -4.27
N ALA A 45 -12.54 -1.41 -3.84
CA ALA A 45 -13.23 -0.46 -2.97
C ALA A 45 -12.53 -0.35 -1.60
N ILE A 46 -12.23 -1.48 -0.96
CA ILE A 46 -11.53 -1.51 0.33
C ILE A 46 -10.13 -0.90 0.18
N GLY A 47 -9.40 -1.30 -0.87
CA GLY A 47 -8.07 -0.78 -1.17
C GLY A 47 -8.08 0.73 -1.38
N GLY A 48 -9.02 1.25 -2.14
CA GLY A 48 -9.21 2.70 -2.35
C GLY A 48 -9.52 3.43 -1.04
N ILE A 49 -10.42 2.91 -0.22
CA ILE A 49 -10.76 3.49 1.08
C ILE A 49 -9.53 3.52 2.01
N LEU A 50 -8.81 2.40 2.15
CA LEU A 50 -7.62 2.31 2.99
C LEU A 50 -6.46 3.17 2.48
N ASN A 51 -6.42 3.49 1.20
CA ASN A 51 -5.43 4.40 0.64
C ASN A 51 -5.75 5.87 0.93
N LEU A 52 -7.03 6.24 0.96
CA LEU A 52 -7.47 7.62 1.12
C LEU A 52 -7.68 8.04 2.59
N LEU A 53 -8.14 7.11 3.45
CA LEU A 53 -8.45 7.43 4.85
C LEU A 53 -7.26 7.95 5.66
N PRO A 54 -6.04 7.40 5.54
CA PRO A 54 -4.89 7.90 6.29
C PRO A 54 -4.57 9.37 6.01
N ASP A 55 -4.79 9.85 4.78
CA ASP A 55 -4.60 11.27 4.44
C ASP A 55 -5.45 12.20 5.33
N ARG A 56 -6.68 11.78 5.68
CA ARG A 56 -7.54 12.48 6.63
C ARG A 56 -6.96 12.47 8.05
N ASP A 57 -6.41 11.33 8.48
CA ASP A 57 -5.78 11.20 9.79
C ASP A 57 -4.55 12.12 9.89
N PHE A 58 -3.69 12.14 8.87
CA PHE A 58 -2.54 13.04 8.81
C PHE A 58 -2.93 14.52 8.86
N LYS A 59 -3.94 14.93 8.08
CA LYS A 59 -4.47 16.30 8.08
C LYS A 59 -5.04 16.69 9.45
N ARG A 60 -5.77 15.78 10.09
CA ARG A 60 -6.35 16.00 11.43
C ARG A 60 -5.27 16.23 12.50
N PHE A 61 -4.14 15.57 12.40
CA PHE A 61 -3.03 15.70 13.35
C PHE A 61 -1.99 16.74 12.94
N ASN A 62 -2.22 17.49 11.85
CA ASN A 62 -1.29 18.49 11.31
C ASN A 62 0.14 17.96 11.13
N THR A 63 0.26 16.75 10.57
CA THR A 63 1.54 16.10 10.29
C THR A 63 1.62 15.68 8.81
N THR A 64 2.82 15.32 8.35
CA THR A 64 3.06 15.02 6.93
C THR A 64 2.76 13.56 6.59
N VAL A 65 2.22 13.34 5.38
CA VAL A 65 2.00 12.03 4.75
C VAL A 65 3.23 11.54 4.00
N LYS A 66 4.17 12.47 3.71
CA LYS A 66 5.28 12.15 2.82
C LYS A 66 6.29 11.21 3.49
N PRO A 67 6.69 10.13 2.80
CA PRO A 67 7.76 9.26 3.26
C PRO A 67 9.04 10.07 3.51
N PHE A 68 9.79 9.69 4.54
CA PHE A 68 11.08 10.31 4.89
C PHE A 68 11.01 11.78 5.35
N GLU A 69 9.84 12.41 5.46
CA GLU A 69 9.71 13.68 6.15
C GLU A 69 9.54 13.46 7.66
N HIS A 70 10.05 14.39 8.46
CA HIS A 70 9.99 14.29 9.91
C HIS A 70 8.55 14.49 10.42
N SER A 71 7.81 13.38 10.61
CA SER A 71 6.52 13.41 11.31
C SER A 71 6.67 14.10 12.66
N SER A 72 5.84 15.09 12.94
CA SER A 72 5.85 15.79 14.24
C SER A 72 5.22 14.96 15.37
N LYS A 73 4.35 13.99 15.02
CA LYS A 73 3.62 13.13 15.98
C LYS A 73 3.53 11.70 15.45
N LEU A 74 3.55 10.72 16.36
CA LEU A 74 3.25 9.34 16.04
C LEU A 74 1.72 9.16 16.00
N ILE A 75 1.18 8.77 14.83
CA ILE A 75 -0.24 8.46 14.66
C ILE A 75 -0.46 6.98 14.91
N THR A 76 -1.24 6.66 15.95
CA THR A 76 -1.58 5.28 16.33
C THR A 76 -3.09 5.04 16.36
N SER A 77 -3.89 6.00 15.87
CA SER A 77 -5.35 5.98 15.85
C SER A 77 -5.91 5.86 14.44
N GLY A 78 -7.24 5.74 14.31
CA GLY A 78 -7.88 5.60 13.02
C GLY A 78 -7.48 4.34 12.29
N THR A 79 -7.11 4.44 11.03
CA THR A 79 -6.65 3.32 10.18
C THR A 79 -5.36 2.68 10.66
N PHE A 80 -4.55 3.41 11.45
CA PHE A 80 -3.31 2.91 12.05
C PHE A 80 -3.52 1.92 13.21
N ARG A 81 -4.78 1.67 13.61
CA ARG A 81 -5.13 0.54 14.50
C ARG A 81 -5.26 -0.79 13.77
N LEU A 82 -5.52 -0.75 12.47
CA LEU A 82 -5.65 -1.94 11.63
C LEU A 82 -4.29 -2.44 11.14
N SER A 83 -3.46 -1.51 10.71
CA SER A 83 -2.14 -1.77 10.13
C SER A 83 -1.21 -0.61 10.47
N ARG A 84 0.09 -0.89 10.60
CA ARG A 84 1.09 0.18 10.71
C ARG A 84 1.32 0.92 9.40
N ASN A 85 0.93 0.30 8.28
CA ASN A 85 1.12 0.81 6.92
C ASN A 85 -0.18 0.77 6.10
N PRO A 86 -1.27 1.45 6.56
CA PRO A 86 -2.60 1.30 5.96
C PRO A 86 -2.66 1.79 4.50
N MET A 87 -1.87 2.80 4.12
CA MET A 87 -1.80 3.27 2.74
C MET A 87 -1.20 2.23 1.80
N TYR A 88 -0.06 1.62 2.18
CA TYR A 88 0.57 0.57 1.37
C TYR A 88 -0.29 -0.69 1.30
N LEU A 89 -1.00 -1.03 2.39
CA LEU A 89 -1.99 -2.10 2.40
C LEU A 89 -3.13 -1.79 1.43
N GLY A 90 -3.64 -0.56 1.45
CA GLY A 90 -4.69 -0.12 0.53
C GLY A 90 -4.27 -0.20 -0.94
N MET A 91 -3.08 0.32 -1.28
CA MET A 91 -2.52 0.21 -2.64
C MET A 91 -2.38 -1.25 -3.07
N SER A 92 -1.87 -2.12 -2.19
CA SER A 92 -1.68 -3.54 -2.49
C SER A 92 -3.02 -4.24 -2.75
N LEU A 93 -4.02 -4.03 -1.88
CA LEU A 93 -5.36 -4.59 -2.06
C LEU A 93 -6.02 -4.11 -3.35
N PHE A 94 -5.84 -2.83 -3.70
CA PHE A 94 -6.34 -2.28 -4.95
C PHE A 94 -5.75 -3.01 -6.16
N LEU A 95 -4.42 -3.18 -6.21
CA LEU A 95 -3.74 -3.88 -7.31
C LEU A 95 -4.14 -5.36 -7.39
N PHE A 96 -4.30 -6.04 -6.25
CA PHE A 96 -4.84 -7.40 -6.22
C PHE A 96 -6.28 -7.44 -6.74
N GLY A 97 -7.13 -6.50 -6.34
CA GLY A 97 -8.51 -6.39 -6.82
C GLY A 97 -8.58 -6.20 -8.33
N GLU A 98 -7.72 -5.35 -8.89
CA GLU A 98 -7.60 -5.14 -10.34
C GLU A 98 -7.17 -6.42 -11.05
N SER A 99 -6.18 -7.14 -10.52
CA SER A 99 -5.72 -8.42 -11.09
C SER A 99 -6.83 -9.48 -11.08
N VAL A 100 -7.65 -9.53 -10.01
CA VAL A 100 -8.82 -10.42 -9.91
C VAL A 100 -9.87 -10.05 -10.95
N LEU A 101 -10.15 -8.76 -11.16
CA LEU A 101 -11.10 -8.30 -12.18
C LEU A 101 -10.69 -8.72 -13.58
N PHE A 102 -9.42 -8.59 -13.92
CA PHE A 102 -8.90 -9.08 -15.19
C PHE A 102 -8.95 -10.60 -15.31
N GLY A 103 -8.78 -11.31 -14.20
CA GLY A 103 -8.94 -12.76 -14.11
C GLY A 103 -7.88 -13.59 -14.80
N SER A 104 -6.77 -13.00 -15.24
CA SER A 104 -5.63 -13.68 -15.88
C SER A 104 -4.46 -13.83 -14.92
N LEU A 105 -3.66 -14.88 -15.06
CA LEU A 105 -2.53 -15.16 -14.17
C LEU A 105 -1.41 -14.12 -14.26
N GLY A 106 -1.07 -13.66 -15.47
CA GLY A 106 0.03 -12.72 -15.72
C GLY A 106 -0.02 -11.47 -14.85
N PRO A 107 -1.15 -10.77 -14.76
CA PRO A 107 -1.31 -9.60 -13.90
C PRO A 107 -0.97 -9.78 -12.42
N PHE A 108 -1.16 -10.98 -11.85
CA PHE A 108 -0.96 -11.22 -10.42
C PHE A 108 0.49 -11.09 -9.94
N ILE A 109 1.45 -11.17 -10.84
CA ILE A 109 2.86 -10.97 -10.48
C ILE A 109 3.15 -9.53 -10.05
N ILE A 110 2.40 -8.57 -10.62
CA ILE A 110 2.65 -7.14 -10.40
C ILE A 110 2.37 -6.72 -8.96
N PRO A 111 1.19 -7.02 -8.34
CA PRO A 111 0.96 -6.69 -6.94
C PRO A 111 1.92 -7.39 -5.98
N LEU A 112 2.39 -8.60 -6.28
CA LEU A 112 3.40 -9.29 -5.47
C LEU A 112 4.73 -8.52 -5.48
N VAL A 113 5.19 -8.13 -6.67
CA VAL A 113 6.41 -7.31 -6.82
C VAL A 113 6.22 -5.95 -6.13
N PHE A 114 5.05 -5.31 -6.29
CA PHE A 114 4.73 -4.04 -5.62
C PHE A 114 4.85 -4.15 -4.09
N VAL A 115 4.27 -5.18 -3.47
CA VAL A 115 4.35 -5.41 -2.02
C VAL A 115 5.81 -5.53 -1.57
N VAL A 116 6.63 -6.29 -2.29
CA VAL A 116 8.06 -6.44 -1.98
C VAL A 116 8.80 -5.10 -2.10
N LEU A 117 8.58 -4.36 -3.18
CA LEU A 117 9.20 -3.05 -3.38
C LEU A 117 8.80 -2.06 -2.29
N MET A 118 7.50 -1.95 -1.96
CA MET A 118 7.03 -1.07 -0.89
C MET A 118 7.65 -1.48 0.46
N HIS A 119 7.75 -2.77 0.72
CA HIS A 119 8.34 -3.28 1.96
C HIS A 119 9.82 -2.88 2.11
N LEU A 120 10.61 -3.10 1.07
CA LEU A 120 12.07 -2.90 1.12
C LEU A 120 12.46 -1.42 1.00
N ILE A 121 11.79 -0.68 0.11
CA ILE A 121 12.20 0.70 -0.24
C ILE A 121 11.61 1.72 0.73
N PHE A 122 10.38 1.50 1.22
CA PHE A 122 9.68 2.48 2.03
C PHE A 122 9.44 2.01 3.46
N ILE A 123 8.79 0.86 3.67
CA ILE A 123 8.33 0.46 5.01
C ILE A 123 9.50 0.26 5.97
N ILE A 124 10.53 -0.49 5.57
CA ILE A 124 11.68 -0.74 6.45
C ILE A 124 12.41 0.55 6.85
N PRO A 125 12.77 1.46 5.91
CA PRO A 125 13.39 2.73 6.26
C PRO A 125 12.48 3.65 7.10
N GLU A 126 11.17 3.69 6.82
CA GLU A 126 10.21 4.49 7.60
C GLU A 126 10.10 3.98 9.04
N GLU A 127 10.00 2.66 9.24
CA GLU A 127 9.96 2.05 10.58
C GLU A 127 11.24 2.35 11.36
N LYS A 128 12.40 2.31 10.71
CA LYS A 128 13.68 2.68 11.34
C LYS A 128 13.68 4.14 11.79
N MET A 129 13.25 5.04 10.93
CA MET A 129 13.14 6.47 11.23
C MET A 129 12.18 6.74 12.40
N LEU A 130 11.02 6.06 12.41
CA LEU A 130 10.04 6.19 13.49
C LEU A 130 10.58 5.65 14.82
N LEU A 131 11.31 4.54 14.79
CA LEU A 131 11.96 3.98 15.98
C LEU A 131 13.03 4.91 16.53
N GLU A 132 13.87 5.48 15.68
CA GLU A 132 14.91 6.43 16.08
C GLU A 132 14.30 7.70 16.71
N LYS A 133 13.16 8.16 16.19
CA LYS A 133 12.52 9.39 16.63
C LYS A 133 11.65 9.22 17.86
N PHE A 134 10.81 8.19 17.93
CA PHE A 134 9.80 7.99 18.97
C PHE A 134 10.17 6.90 19.98
N GLY A 135 11.25 6.16 19.77
CA GLY A 135 11.82 5.19 20.72
C GLY A 135 10.79 4.24 21.32
N GLN A 136 10.65 4.29 22.63
CA GLN A 136 9.76 3.42 23.42
C GLN A 136 8.27 3.52 23.03
N GLU A 137 7.82 4.71 22.64
CA GLU A 137 6.43 4.91 22.18
C GLU A 137 6.15 4.11 20.92
N TYR A 138 7.08 4.16 19.95
CA TYR A 138 6.97 3.36 18.72
C TYR A 138 7.08 1.87 19.00
N MET A 139 7.97 1.42 19.88
CA MET A 139 8.07 0.01 20.29
C MET A 139 6.77 -0.49 20.91
N ALA A 140 6.15 0.26 21.82
CA ALA A 140 4.87 -0.10 22.40
C ALA A 140 3.74 -0.21 21.35
N TYR A 141 3.78 0.63 20.32
CA TYR A 141 2.87 0.55 19.18
C TYR A 141 3.12 -0.70 18.33
N THR A 142 4.38 -1.03 18.00
CA THR A 142 4.71 -2.22 17.19
C THR A 142 4.36 -3.53 17.86
N ASN A 143 4.33 -3.57 19.19
CA ASN A 143 3.91 -4.74 19.96
C ASN A 143 2.38 -4.99 19.90
N LYS A 144 1.59 -3.96 19.57
CA LYS A 144 0.13 -4.04 19.51
C LYS A 144 -0.40 -4.21 18.09
N ILE A 145 0.24 -3.57 17.13
CA ILE A 145 -0.25 -3.49 15.74
C ILE A 145 0.79 -4.08 14.81
N ARG A 146 0.33 -4.97 13.94
CA ARG A 146 1.19 -5.62 12.96
C ARG A 146 1.57 -4.69 11.81
N ARG A 147 2.60 -5.06 11.06
CA ARG A 147 3.12 -4.28 9.92
C ARG A 147 2.10 -4.18 8.79
N TRP A 148 1.44 -5.27 8.46
CA TRP A 148 0.43 -5.34 7.41
C TRP A 148 -0.99 -5.53 7.98
N VAL A 149 -1.26 -6.66 8.58
CA VAL A 149 -2.56 -6.99 9.22
C VAL A 149 -2.32 -7.85 10.45
#